data_9fa2b8e6427db07b576ddcace04de444
#
_entry.id   9fa2b8e6427db07b576ddcace04de444
#
_cell.length_a   1.000
_cell.length_b   1.000
_cell.length_c   1.000
_cell.angle_alpha   90.00
_cell.angle_beta   90.00
_cell.angle_gamma   90.00
#
_symmetry.space_group_name_H-M   'P 1'
#
loop_
_entity.id
_entity.type
_entity.pdbx_description
1 polymer ?
#
loop_
_entity_poly.entity_id
_entity_poly.type
_entity_poly.pdbx_seq_one_letter_code
_entity_poly.pdbx_strand_id
1 'polypeptide(L)'
;MSHHCHDEHTHSHGGDDHPHNHAEHDHSDDIAPALQFSLYQHIHFDQVTALNEAEHGSARAVVRKTWAERLSAVPELASDVDEEVLVNVPHSFTGQVKLHSILLRTSDSDSAPKTMRVIINRDDVDFGVAQETSGTQEFELSRTGEVQELAVRRARFNAVRRLTLFFPDNFGDGEEDVTRISYLGFKGEWMQLGRAPTNILYEAAANPGDHKIKGTSVNQMGSGIGGRGPGV
;
A
#
# COMPACT_ATOMS: atom_id res chain seq x y z
N MET A 1 -49.40 -50.61 -31.06
CA MET A 1 -48.48 -51.60 -30.49
C MET A 1 -47.50 -50.83 -29.67
N SER A 2 -47.83 -50.54 -28.43
CA SER A 2 -47.58 -51.37 -27.24
C SER A 2 -46.08 -51.61 -27.03
N HIS A 3 -45.46 -50.95 -26.05
CA HIS A 3 -44.93 -51.59 -24.86
C HIS A 3 -44.43 -50.57 -23.83
N HIS A 4 -45.12 -50.64 -22.70
CA HIS A 4 -44.69 -50.15 -21.38
C HIS A 4 -43.47 -50.92 -20.92
N CYS A 5 -42.57 -50.21 -20.19
CA CYS A 5 -41.91 -50.80 -19.03
C CYS A 5 -41.77 -49.72 -17.99
N HIS A 6 -42.57 -49.80 -16.96
CA HIS A 6 -42.35 -49.25 -15.62
C HIS A 6 -41.30 -50.10 -14.93
N ASP A 7 -40.29 -49.45 -14.33
CA ASP A 7 -39.55 -50.03 -13.19
C ASP A 7 -39.49 -48.97 -12.11
N GLU A 8 -40.38 -49.12 -11.16
CA GLU A 8 -40.37 -48.45 -9.87
C GLU A 8 -39.29 -49.08 -8.99
N HIS A 9 -38.19 -48.39 -8.76
CA HIS A 9 -37.31 -48.73 -7.65
C HIS A 9 -37.64 -47.86 -6.44
N THR A 10 -38.46 -48.43 -5.57
CA THR A 10 -38.73 -47.94 -4.24
C THR A 10 -37.51 -48.20 -3.36
N HIS A 11 -36.64 -47.19 -3.18
CA HIS A 11 -35.63 -47.23 -2.13
C HIS A 11 -36.16 -46.57 -0.87
N SER A 12 -36.57 -47.42 0.06
CA SER A 12 -36.81 -47.07 1.45
C SER A 12 -35.48 -46.79 2.09
N HIS A 13 -35.15 -45.50 2.29
CA HIS A 13 -34.04 -45.11 3.18
C HIS A 13 -34.61 -44.89 4.58
N GLY A 14 -34.21 -45.81 5.46
CA GLY A 14 -34.38 -45.67 6.91
C GLY A 14 -33.75 -44.36 7.41
N GLY A 15 -34.53 -43.65 8.22
CA GLY A 15 -34.05 -42.43 8.85
C GLY A 15 -32.93 -42.74 9.88
N ASP A 16 -31.75 -42.31 9.56
CA ASP A 16 -30.71 -42.02 10.57
C ASP A 16 -30.75 -40.51 10.80
N ASP A 17 -31.44 -40.14 11.86
CA ASP A 17 -31.34 -38.80 12.47
C ASP A 17 -29.94 -38.59 12.97
N HIS A 18 -29.06 -38.16 12.08
CA HIS A 18 -27.78 -37.55 12.52
C HIS A 18 -28.08 -36.06 12.83
N PRO A 19 -27.95 -35.65 14.08
CA PRO A 19 -27.97 -34.22 14.38
C PRO A 19 -26.76 -33.61 13.68
N HIS A 20 -26.98 -32.95 12.56
CA HIS A 20 -26.01 -32.07 11.98
C HIS A 20 -25.86 -30.91 12.97
N ASN A 21 -24.87 -31.07 13.83
CA ASN A 21 -24.35 -29.98 14.61
C ASN A 21 -23.80 -28.98 13.58
N HIS A 22 -24.60 -27.99 13.21
CA HIS A 22 -24.13 -26.79 12.57
C HIS A 22 -23.25 -26.10 13.60
N ALA A 23 -22.01 -26.63 13.77
CA ALA A 23 -20.95 -25.86 14.37
C ALA A 23 -21.00 -24.52 13.66
N GLU A 24 -21.29 -23.49 14.42
CA GLU A 24 -21.24 -22.11 14.00
C GLU A 24 -19.99 -21.96 13.16
N HIS A 25 -20.14 -21.84 11.85
CA HIS A 25 -19.05 -21.41 10.99
C HIS A 25 -18.71 -20.02 11.51
N ASP A 26 -17.58 -19.93 12.17
CA ASP A 26 -17.03 -18.66 12.63
C ASP A 26 -16.78 -17.82 11.38
N HIS A 27 -17.74 -16.93 11.08
CA HIS A 27 -17.65 -15.95 9.99
C HIS A 27 -16.72 -14.78 10.37
N SER A 28 -15.89 -14.96 11.40
CA SER A 28 -14.88 -13.96 11.79
C SER A 28 -13.84 -13.74 10.68
N ASP A 29 -13.71 -14.67 9.73
CA ASP A 29 -12.84 -14.56 8.57
C ASP A 29 -13.47 -13.79 7.39
N ASP A 30 -14.75 -13.43 7.46
CA ASP A 30 -15.38 -12.51 6.52
C ASP A 30 -14.91 -11.08 6.79
N ILE A 31 -13.62 -10.85 6.53
CA ILE A 31 -13.05 -9.50 6.47
C ILE A 31 -13.86 -8.78 5.38
N ALA A 32 -14.65 -7.79 5.80
CA ALA A 32 -15.41 -6.99 4.83
C ALA A 32 -14.44 -6.56 3.71
N PRO A 33 -14.74 -6.80 2.43
CA PRO A 33 -13.81 -6.52 1.32
C PRO A 33 -13.26 -5.09 1.35
N ALA A 34 -14.02 -4.18 1.97
CA ALA A 34 -13.63 -2.79 2.19
C ALA A 34 -12.44 -2.64 3.16
N LEU A 35 -12.25 -3.59 4.10
CA LEU A 35 -11.14 -3.59 5.06
C LEU A 35 -9.93 -4.39 4.56
N GLN A 36 -10.11 -5.17 3.51
CA GLN A 36 -9.01 -5.88 2.88
C GLN A 36 -7.97 -4.87 2.42
N PHE A 37 -6.71 -5.09 2.78
CA PHE A 37 -5.60 -4.18 2.53
C PHE A 37 -5.64 -2.83 3.28
N SER A 38 -6.45 -2.69 4.34
CA SER A 38 -6.43 -1.48 5.17
C SER A 38 -5.07 -1.32 5.85
N LEU A 39 -4.50 -0.12 5.71
CA LEU A 39 -3.25 0.26 6.38
C LEU A 39 -3.46 0.90 7.76
N TYR A 40 -4.70 0.93 8.25
CA TYR A 40 -5.08 1.63 9.49
C TYR A 40 -4.19 1.27 10.68
N GLN A 41 -3.91 -0.02 10.90
CA GLN A 41 -3.09 -0.50 12.03
C GLN A 41 -1.59 -0.15 11.90
N HIS A 42 -1.17 0.30 10.74
CA HIS A 42 0.23 0.60 10.44
C HIS A 42 0.53 2.09 10.42
N ILE A 43 -0.46 2.94 10.74
CA ILE A 43 -0.31 4.41 10.75
C ILE A 43 0.13 4.88 12.14
N HIS A 44 1.15 5.73 12.17
CA HIS A 44 1.55 6.48 13.36
C HIS A 44 0.70 7.74 13.51
N PHE A 45 -0.51 7.59 14.03
CA PHE A 45 -1.47 8.70 14.13
C PHE A 45 -0.93 9.93 14.86
N ASP A 46 -0.11 9.75 15.90
CA ASP A 46 0.41 10.87 16.71
C ASP A 46 1.41 11.75 15.93
N GLN A 47 1.89 11.26 14.80
CA GLN A 47 2.79 12.01 13.91
C GLN A 47 2.06 12.68 12.74
N VAL A 48 0.76 12.46 12.60
CA VAL A 48 -0.04 13.14 11.57
C VAL A 48 -0.17 14.60 11.94
N THR A 49 0.18 15.47 11.00
CA THR A 49 0.08 16.94 11.13
C THR A 49 -0.55 17.52 9.87
N ALA A 50 -1.11 18.72 9.99
CA ALA A 50 -1.49 19.51 8.84
C ALA A 50 -0.95 20.94 8.96
N LEU A 51 -0.81 21.58 7.82
CA LEU A 51 -0.60 23.02 7.72
C LEU A 51 -1.92 23.66 7.28
N ASN A 52 -2.23 24.80 7.85
CA ASN A 52 -3.47 25.56 7.64
C ASN A 52 -4.72 24.80 8.13
N GLU A 53 -4.65 24.07 9.25
CA GLU A 53 -5.84 23.50 9.91
C GLU A 53 -6.44 24.50 10.92
N ALA A 54 -7.75 24.75 10.84
CA ALA A 54 -8.47 25.66 11.72
C ALA A 54 -8.47 25.18 13.18
N GLU A 55 -8.57 23.89 13.40
CA GLU A 55 -8.47 23.26 14.70
C GLU A 55 -7.25 22.34 14.76
N HIS A 56 -6.32 22.67 15.65
CA HIS A 56 -5.07 21.91 15.77
C HIS A 56 -5.32 20.42 16.08
N GLY A 57 -4.81 19.55 15.22
CA GLY A 57 -4.97 18.11 15.32
C GLY A 57 -6.22 17.56 14.64
N SER A 58 -7.00 18.38 13.95
CA SER A 58 -8.18 17.95 13.19
C SER A 58 -7.82 16.96 12.09
N ALA A 59 -6.71 17.17 11.38
CA ALA A 59 -6.20 16.20 10.39
C ALA A 59 -5.90 14.83 11.01
N ARG A 60 -5.27 14.82 12.18
CA ARG A 60 -5.03 13.58 12.95
C ARG A 60 -6.34 12.89 13.31
N ALA A 61 -7.31 13.64 13.77
CA ALA A 61 -8.62 13.11 14.17
C ALA A 61 -9.36 12.48 12.97
N VAL A 62 -9.28 13.09 11.79
CA VAL A 62 -9.87 12.59 10.56
C VAL A 62 -9.19 11.29 10.09
N VAL A 63 -7.85 11.22 10.11
CA VAL A 63 -7.09 10.01 9.73
C VAL A 63 -7.30 8.88 10.74
N ARG A 64 -7.57 9.20 12.01
CA ARG A 64 -7.82 8.23 13.09
C ARG A 64 -9.21 7.59 13.04
N LYS A 65 -10.14 8.10 12.24
CA LYS A 65 -11.45 7.47 12.06
C LYS A 65 -11.32 6.06 11.52
N THR A 66 -12.02 5.14 12.15
CA THR A 66 -12.14 3.76 11.68
C THR A 66 -13.03 3.68 10.44
N TRP A 67 -13.03 2.54 9.76
CA TRP A 67 -13.96 2.31 8.64
C TRP A 67 -15.43 2.43 9.05
N ALA A 68 -15.78 2.06 10.28
CA ALA A 68 -17.15 2.22 10.80
C ALA A 68 -17.56 3.69 10.90
N GLU A 69 -16.62 4.57 11.21
CA GLU A 69 -16.84 6.02 11.40
C GLU A 69 -16.69 6.83 10.10
N ARG A 70 -16.38 6.21 8.97
CA ARG A 70 -16.10 6.88 7.69
C ARG A 70 -17.19 7.81 7.20
N LEU A 71 -18.44 7.57 7.59
CA LEU A 71 -19.60 8.38 7.22
C LEU A 71 -19.92 9.47 8.25
N SER A 72 -19.23 9.50 9.40
CA SER A 72 -19.40 10.56 10.38
C SER A 72 -18.87 11.88 9.84
N ALA A 73 -19.68 12.94 9.94
CA ALA A 73 -19.25 14.27 9.54
C ALA A 73 -18.19 14.85 10.48
N VAL A 74 -18.24 14.46 11.77
CA VAL A 74 -17.33 14.97 12.80
C VAL A 74 -16.49 13.85 13.40
N PRO A 75 -15.21 14.14 13.79
CA PRO A 75 -14.45 15.35 13.52
C PRO A 75 -14.20 15.57 12.02
N GLU A 76 -13.99 16.81 11.60
CA GLU A 76 -13.57 17.14 10.23
C GLU A 76 -12.32 18.02 10.27
N LEU A 77 -11.53 17.95 9.20
CA LEU A 77 -10.46 18.87 8.93
C LEU A 77 -11.04 20.03 8.12
N ALA A 78 -10.90 21.24 8.61
CA ALA A 78 -11.22 22.46 7.89
C ALA A 78 -9.96 23.31 7.76
N SER A 79 -9.78 23.99 6.63
CA SER A 79 -8.72 24.99 6.48
C SER A 79 -9.07 26.26 7.28
N ASP A 80 -8.04 27.07 7.61
CA ASP A 80 -8.18 28.27 8.47
C ASP A 80 -8.17 29.58 7.66
N VAL A 81 -7.06 29.87 6.98
CA VAL A 81 -6.81 31.18 6.35
C VAL A 81 -7.32 31.24 4.92
N ASP A 82 -7.20 30.16 4.19
CA ASP A 82 -7.55 30.02 2.77
C ASP A 82 -7.94 28.57 2.48
N GLU A 83 -8.28 28.29 1.22
CA GLU A 83 -8.70 26.96 0.76
C GLU A 83 -7.59 25.91 0.71
N GLU A 84 -6.31 26.32 0.82
CA GLU A 84 -5.20 25.39 0.74
C GLU A 84 -5.04 24.58 2.02
N VAL A 85 -4.89 23.26 1.90
CA VAL A 85 -4.58 22.37 3.02
C VAL A 85 -3.46 21.41 2.65
N LEU A 86 -2.51 21.24 3.56
CA LEU A 86 -1.43 20.28 3.40
C LEU A 86 -1.43 19.32 4.59
N VAL A 87 -1.75 18.05 4.33
CA VAL A 87 -1.75 16.99 5.33
C VAL A 87 -0.47 16.18 5.21
N ASN A 88 0.36 16.27 6.23
CA ASN A 88 1.56 15.46 6.37
C ASN A 88 1.27 14.23 7.21
N VAL A 89 1.57 13.08 6.66
CA VAL A 89 1.55 11.80 7.34
C VAL A 89 3.01 11.32 7.42
N PRO A 90 3.91 12.00 8.23
CA PRO A 90 5.32 11.73 8.29
C PRO A 90 5.56 10.40 9.01
N HIS A 91 6.50 9.60 8.52
CA HIS A 91 6.70 8.24 9.03
C HIS A 91 5.38 7.50 9.22
N SER A 92 4.50 7.67 8.26
CA SER A 92 3.09 7.26 8.31
C SER A 92 2.91 5.84 8.73
N PHE A 93 3.88 5.04 8.36
CA PHE A 93 3.75 3.61 8.47
C PHE A 93 4.89 3.05 9.32
N THR A 94 4.56 2.08 10.15
CA THR A 94 5.52 1.34 10.99
C THR A 94 6.59 0.60 10.18
N GLY A 95 6.52 0.69 8.85
CA GLY A 95 7.45 0.10 7.88
C GLY A 95 7.33 0.79 6.53
N GLN A 96 7.65 0.07 5.48
CA GLN A 96 7.45 0.49 4.11
C GLN A 96 6.14 -0.08 3.57
N VAL A 97 5.39 0.69 2.80
CA VAL A 97 4.14 0.20 2.21
C VAL A 97 4.13 0.30 0.70
N LYS A 98 3.43 -0.64 0.07
CA LYS A 98 2.96 -0.50 -1.31
C LYS A 98 1.56 0.08 -1.23
N LEU A 99 1.41 1.36 -1.51
CA LEU A 99 0.11 2.02 -1.48
C LEU A 99 -0.69 1.60 -2.72
N HIS A 100 -1.98 1.26 -2.52
CA HIS A 100 -2.90 0.88 -3.58
C HIS A 100 -3.90 1.97 -3.88
N SER A 101 -4.50 2.53 -2.86
CA SER A 101 -5.48 3.60 -2.97
C SER A 101 -5.53 4.48 -1.72
N ILE A 102 -6.06 5.68 -1.92
CA ILE A 102 -6.40 6.64 -0.89
C ILE A 102 -7.92 6.71 -0.82
N LEU A 103 -8.46 6.63 0.38
CA LEU A 103 -9.89 6.77 0.64
C LEU A 103 -10.13 8.18 1.15
N LEU A 104 -10.98 8.92 0.48
CA LEU A 104 -11.30 10.29 0.82
C LEU A 104 -12.81 10.46 0.91
N ARG A 105 -13.30 11.12 1.96
CA ARG A 105 -14.65 11.62 2.03
C ARG A 105 -14.65 13.10 2.36
N THR A 106 -15.43 13.83 1.61
CA THR A 106 -15.63 15.27 1.74
C THR A 106 -17.13 15.55 1.89
N SER A 107 -17.55 16.76 1.64
CA SER A 107 -18.96 17.13 1.48
C SER A 107 -19.34 17.17 -0.01
N ASP A 108 -20.60 17.42 -0.29
CA ASP A 108 -21.11 17.76 -1.63
C ASP A 108 -21.24 19.28 -1.83
N SER A 109 -20.63 20.08 -0.94
CA SER A 109 -20.63 21.54 -0.96
C SER A 109 -19.42 22.10 -1.72
N ASP A 110 -19.40 23.43 -1.86
CA ASP A 110 -18.32 24.16 -2.51
C ASP A 110 -17.01 24.10 -1.71
N SER A 111 -17.07 23.83 -0.40
CA SER A 111 -15.89 23.56 0.44
C SER A 111 -15.26 22.18 0.24
N ALA A 112 -15.78 21.34 -0.66
CA ALA A 112 -15.10 20.11 -1.03
C ALA A 112 -13.84 20.41 -1.85
N PRO A 113 -12.69 19.79 -1.56
CA PRO A 113 -11.48 19.95 -2.37
C PRO A 113 -11.72 19.43 -3.78
N LYS A 114 -11.17 20.15 -4.79
CA LYS A 114 -11.31 19.85 -6.21
C LYS A 114 -10.11 19.06 -6.73
N THR A 115 -8.93 19.40 -6.24
CA THR A 115 -7.67 18.76 -6.63
C THR A 115 -6.97 18.18 -5.40
N MET A 116 -6.31 17.03 -5.57
CA MET A 116 -5.40 16.46 -4.56
C MET A 116 -4.08 16.08 -5.21
N ARG A 117 -2.99 16.63 -4.72
CA ARG A 117 -1.64 16.28 -5.14
C ARG A 117 -0.96 15.42 -4.08
N VAL A 118 -0.40 14.30 -4.49
CA VAL A 118 0.25 13.33 -3.60
C VAL A 118 1.75 13.37 -3.79
N ILE A 119 2.47 13.60 -2.70
CA ILE A 119 3.93 13.66 -2.65
C ILE A 119 4.40 12.57 -1.69
N ILE A 120 5.40 11.77 -2.08
CA ILE A 120 5.92 10.69 -1.25
C ILE A 120 7.39 10.88 -0.91
N ASN A 121 7.80 10.36 0.25
CA ASN A 121 9.18 10.21 0.68
C ASN A 121 10.00 11.53 0.69
N ARG A 122 9.35 12.66 0.95
CA ARG A 122 9.98 13.98 1.15
C ARG A 122 9.70 14.50 2.56
N ASP A 123 10.68 15.19 3.13
CA ASP A 123 10.63 15.73 4.49
C ASP A 123 10.41 17.23 4.52
N ASP A 124 10.70 17.88 3.42
CA ASP A 124 10.80 19.33 3.23
C ASP A 124 9.55 19.91 2.54
N VAL A 125 8.40 19.26 2.65
CA VAL A 125 7.20 19.70 1.95
C VAL A 125 6.45 20.73 2.80
N ASP A 126 6.50 21.96 2.33
CA ASP A 126 5.64 23.08 2.72
C ASP A 126 4.75 23.49 1.54
N PHE A 127 3.96 24.55 1.68
CA PHE A 127 3.11 25.06 0.61
C PHE A 127 3.90 25.46 -0.64
N GLY A 128 5.04 26.14 -0.48
CA GLY A 128 5.88 26.56 -1.61
C GLY A 128 6.36 25.36 -2.42
N VAL A 129 6.92 24.35 -1.72
CA VAL A 129 7.37 23.11 -2.38
C VAL A 129 6.21 22.35 -2.99
N ALA A 130 5.05 22.29 -2.32
CA ALA A 130 3.87 21.57 -2.81
C ALA A 130 3.26 22.22 -4.05
N GLN A 131 3.28 23.55 -4.14
CA GLN A 131 2.81 24.31 -5.31
C GLN A 131 3.73 24.14 -6.52
N GLU A 132 5.04 24.22 -6.32
CA GLU A 132 6.04 24.11 -7.39
C GLU A 132 6.21 22.68 -7.92
N THR A 133 5.93 21.68 -7.09
CA THR A 133 6.16 20.27 -7.44
C THR A 133 4.90 19.67 -8.06
N SER A 134 5.03 19.01 -9.21
CA SER A 134 3.92 18.26 -9.82
C SER A 134 3.48 17.05 -8.99
N GLY A 135 4.15 16.76 -7.87
CA GLY A 135 3.88 15.60 -7.02
C GLY A 135 4.22 14.26 -7.68
N THR A 136 3.98 13.19 -6.95
CA THR A 136 4.10 11.82 -7.48
C THR A 136 2.90 11.46 -8.34
N GLN A 137 1.72 11.95 -7.95
CA GLN A 137 0.46 11.82 -8.67
C GLN A 137 -0.50 12.94 -8.25
N GLU A 138 -1.30 13.40 -9.20
CA GLU A 138 -2.39 14.35 -8.98
C GLU A 138 -3.72 13.68 -9.31
N PHE A 139 -4.76 14.04 -8.58
CA PHE A 139 -6.13 13.56 -8.74
C PHE A 139 -7.08 14.74 -8.87
N GLU A 140 -7.97 14.66 -9.82
CA GLU A 140 -9.19 15.45 -9.86
C GLU A 140 -10.23 14.72 -8.99
N LEU A 141 -10.80 15.43 -8.02
CA LEU A 141 -11.74 14.88 -7.06
C LEU A 141 -13.17 15.13 -7.52
N SER A 142 -14.10 14.32 -7.02
CA SER A 142 -15.51 14.53 -7.26
C SER A 142 -16.16 15.26 -6.08
N ARG A 143 -17.05 16.20 -6.38
CA ARG A 143 -17.88 16.87 -5.37
C ARG A 143 -19.00 15.91 -4.92
N THR A 144 -18.75 15.16 -3.87
CA THR A 144 -19.66 14.13 -3.36
C THR A 144 -19.46 13.89 -1.87
N GLY A 145 -20.55 13.60 -1.15
CA GLY A 145 -20.52 13.16 0.25
C GLY A 145 -20.20 11.68 0.44
N GLU A 146 -19.96 10.93 -0.64
CA GLU A 146 -19.60 9.52 -0.58
C GLU A 146 -18.09 9.34 -0.39
N VAL A 147 -17.68 8.14 0.05
CA VAL A 147 -16.25 7.79 0.12
C VAL A 147 -15.72 7.50 -1.27
N GLN A 148 -14.79 8.32 -1.74
CA GLN A 148 -14.07 8.12 -3.00
C GLN A 148 -12.86 7.23 -2.77
N GLU A 149 -12.67 6.20 -3.58
CA GLU A 149 -11.46 5.39 -3.60
C GLU A 149 -10.59 5.79 -4.79
N LEU A 150 -9.48 6.46 -4.51
CA LEU A 150 -8.57 7.03 -5.48
C LEU A 150 -7.39 6.08 -5.70
N ALA A 151 -7.42 5.33 -6.80
CA ALA A 151 -6.38 4.35 -7.11
C ALA A 151 -5.06 5.03 -7.52
N VAL A 152 -3.96 4.68 -6.84
CA VAL A 152 -2.64 5.21 -7.19
C VAL A 152 -1.95 4.39 -8.28
N ARG A 153 -1.02 5.01 -8.98
CA ARG A 153 -0.13 4.34 -9.95
C ARG A 153 0.88 3.48 -9.21
N ARG A 154 0.53 2.21 -8.93
CA ARG A 154 1.29 1.28 -8.07
C ARG A 154 2.79 1.27 -8.34
N ALA A 155 3.22 1.41 -9.59
CA ALA A 155 4.63 1.44 -9.95
C ALA A 155 5.41 2.60 -9.29
N ARG A 156 4.74 3.72 -8.98
CA ARG A 156 5.34 4.87 -8.31
C ARG A 156 5.21 4.80 -6.78
N PHE A 157 4.29 3.98 -6.26
CA PHE A 157 3.91 3.89 -4.85
C PHE A 157 4.29 2.56 -4.20
N ASN A 158 5.32 1.89 -4.70
CA ASN A 158 5.75 0.57 -4.22
C ASN A 158 6.64 0.61 -2.96
N ALA A 159 7.08 1.79 -2.54
CA ALA A 159 8.02 1.96 -1.44
C ALA A 159 7.73 3.25 -0.65
N VAL A 160 6.49 3.41 -0.18
CA VAL A 160 6.06 4.61 0.54
C VAL A 160 6.44 4.47 2.02
N ARG A 161 7.11 5.49 2.55
CA ARG A 161 7.42 5.65 3.99
C ARG A 161 6.75 6.88 4.55
N ARG A 162 6.66 7.95 3.74
CA ARG A 162 6.03 9.22 4.06
C ARG A 162 5.06 9.57 2.98
N LEU A 163 3.98 10.21 3.37
CA LEU A 163 2.93 10.64 2.47
C LEU A 163 2.54 12.07 2.83
N THR A 164 2.53 12.94 1.83
CA THR A 164 1.99 14.29 1.94
C THR A 164 0.86 14.43 0.93
N LEU A 165 -0.29 14.89 1.41
CA LEU A 165 -1.46 15.20 0.60
C LEU A 165 -1.62 16.71 0.59
N PHE A 166 -1.56 17.31 -0.58
CA PHE A 166 -1.77 18.74 -0.77
C PHE A 166 -3.07 18.97 -1.54
N PHE A 167 -3.91 19.79 -0.99
CA PHE A 167 -5.18 20.22 -1.56
C PHE A 167 -5.06 21.71 -1.87
N PRO A 168 -4.82 22.10 -3.14
CA PRO A 168 -4.56 23.49 -3.51
C PRO A 168 -5.81 24.32 -3.70
N ASP A 169 -6.98 23.71 -3.83
CA ASP A 169 -8.22 24.34 -4.24
C ASP A 169 -9.45 23.60 -3.72
N ASN A 170 -10.60 24.23 -3.86
CA ASN A 170 -11.91 23.65 -3.62
C ASN A 170 -12.88 23.93 -4.79
N PHE A 171 -14.11 23.43 -4.70
CA PHE A 171 -15.14 23.66 -5.72
C PHE A 171 -15.78 25.05 -5.67
N GLY A 172 -15.42 25.89 -4.71
CA GLY A 172 -15.88 27.28 -4.62
C GLY A 172 -15.21 28.21 -5.63
N ASP A 173 -14.12 27.75 -6.29
CA ASP A 173 -13.40 28.51 -7.34
C ASP A 173 -13.07 29.96 -6.89
N GLY A 174 -12.68 30.13 -5.60
CA GLY A 174 -12.31 31.41 -4.97
C GLY A 174 -13.47 32.17 -4.31
N GLU A 175 -14.67 31.59 -4.25
CA GLU A 175 -15.80 32.14 -3.49
C GLU A 175 -15.96 31.47 -2.10
N GLU A 176 -15.33 30.33 -1.90
CA GLU A 176 -15.30 29.58 -0.63
C GLU A 176 -13.85 29.47 -0.13
N ASP A 177 -13.55 30.11 0.99
CA ASP A 177 -12.20 30.15 1.56
C ASP A 177 -11.86 28.90 2.39
N VAL A 178 -12.82 28.01 2.63
CA VAL A 178 -12.65 26.88 3.54
C VAL A 178 -12.75 25.54 2.80
N THR A 179 -11.70 24.75 2.86
CA THR A 179 -11.70 23.36 2.39
C THR A 179 -12.00 22.41 3.55
N ARG A 180 -12.90 21.44 3.34
CA ARG A 180 -13.37 20.49 4.37
C ARG A 180 -13.18 19.04 3.96
N ILE A 181 -12.60 18.26 4.87
CA ILE A 181 -12.37 16.83 4.70
C ILE A 181 -12.87 16.08 5.93
N SER A 182 -13.74 15.11 5.74
CA SER A 182 -14.36 14.37 6.85
C SER A 182 -13.78 12.98 7.09
N TYR A 183 -13.08 12.37 6.11
CA TYR A 183 -12.42 11.07 6.25
C TYR A 183 -11.22 10.93 5.32
N LEU A 184 -10.15 10.37 5.86
CA LEU A 184 -8.95 9.96 5.11
C LEU A 184 -8.53 8.55 5.55
N GLY A 185 -8.37 7.65 4.58
CA GLY A 185 -7.90 6.30 4.82
C GLY A 185 -6.95 5.82 3.72
N PHE A 186 -6.27 4.72 3.97
CA PHE A 186 -5.26 4.20 3.05
C PHE A 186 -5.38 2.69 2.92
N LYS A 187 -5.27 2.18 1.69
CA LYS A 187 -5.20 0.76 1.39
C LYS A 187 -3.87 0.42 0.73
N GLY A 188 -3.32 -0.72 1.07
CA GLY A 188 -2.05 -1.19 0.51
C GLY A 188 -1.51 -2.41 1.22
N GLU A 189 -0.28 -2.76 0.90
CA GLU A 189 0.46 -3.86 1.53
C GLU A 189 1.55 -3.29 2.42
N TRP A 190 1.53 -3.64 3.70
CA TRP A 190 2.60 -3.29 4.63
C TRP A 190 3.77 -4.28 4.50
N MET A 191 4.98 -3.74 4.50
CA MET A 191 6.21 -4.52 4.47
C MET A 191 7.06 -4.15 5.66
N GLN A 192 7.37 -5.14 6.50
CA GLN A 192 8.36 -4.92 7.54
C GLN A 192 9.71 -4.63 6.91
N LEU A 193 10.36 -3.55 7.33
CA LEU A 193 11.76 -3.32 6.96
C LEU A 193 12.58 -4.46 7.57
N GLY A 194 13.04 -5.38 6.71
CA GLY A 194 13.92 -6.46 7.14
C GLY A 194 15.14 -5.87 7.83
N ARG A 195 15.45 -6.32 9.05
CA ARG A 195 16.80 -6.11 9.59
C ARG A 195 17.77 -6.73 8.58
N ALA A 196 18.74 -5.96 8.13
CA ALA A 196 19.85 -6.55 7.40
C ALA A 196 20.35 -7.75 8.21
N PRO A 197 20.53 -8.93 7.59
CA PRO A 197 20.99 -10.10 8.32
C PRO A 197 22.31 -9.72 9.02
N THR A 198 22.33 -9.84 10.35
CA THR A 198 23.48 -9.51 11.19
C THR A 198 24.68 -10.43 10.91
N ASN A 199 24.44 -11.54 10.22
CA ASN A 199 25.45 -12.45 9.70
C ASN A 199 25.28 -12.54 8.19
N ILE A 200 26.01 -11.77 7.41
CA ILE A 200 26.31 -12.08 6.03
C ILE A 200 27.35 -13.20 6.11
N LEU A 201 26.89 -14.44 6.08
CA LEU A 201 27.80 -15.56 5.82
C LEU A 201 28.24 -15.37 4.36
N TYR A 202 29.43 -14.84 4.18
CA TYR A 202 30.08 -14.93 2.88
C TYR A 202 30.30 -16.42 2.65
N GLU A 203 29.55 -17.02 1.75
CA GLU A 203 29.95 -18.30 1.19
C GLU A 203 31.38 -18.10 0.71
N ALA A 204 32.26 -18.93 1.24
CA ALA A 204 33.67 -18.87 0.92
C ALA A 204 33.81 -18.86 -0.60
N ALA A 205 34.64 -17.95 -1.11
CA ALA A 205 34.92 -17.84 -2.53
C ALA A 205 35.14 -19.25 -3.12
N ALA A 206 34.43 -19.54 -4.18
CA ALA A 206 34.50 -20.83 -4.85
C ALA A 206 35.97 -21.25 -5.03
N ASN A 207 36.32 -22.37 -4.43
CA ASN A 207 37.69 -22.89 -4.54
C ASN A 207 38.00 -23.13 -6.03
N PRO A 208 39.03 -22.47 -6.61
CA PRO A 208 39.37 -22.66 -8.02
C PRO A 208 39.59 -24.13 -8.44
N GLY A 209 39.80 -25.02 -7.45
CA GLY A 209 39.95 -26.46 -7.66
C GLY A 209 38.65 -27.17 -8.05
N ASP A 210 37.49 -26.61 -7.79
CA ASP A 210 36.19 -27.26 -8.04
C ASP A 210 35.68 -27.06 -9.47
N HIS A 211 36.30 -26.17 -10.24
CA HIS A 211 36.01 -25.97 -11.66
C HIS A 211 36.98 -26.74 -12.56
N LYS A 212 36.97 -28.07 -12.47
CA LYS A 212 37.62 -28.90 -13.51
C LYS A 212 36.74 -28.93 -14.75
N ILE A 213 37.08 -28.07 -15.72
CA ILE A 213 36.50 -28.15 -17.06
C ILE A 213 36.99 -29.46 -17.68
N LYS A 214 36.12 -30.45 -17.84
CA LYS A 214 36.41 -31.67 -18.59
C LYS A 214 36.82 -31.30 -20.02
N GLY A 215 38.08 -31.50 -20.37
CA GLY A 215 38.56 -31.36 -21.77
C GLY A 215 39.75 -30.42 -21.98
N THR A 216 40.30 -29.76 -20.97
CA THR A 216 41.56 -29.02 -21.11
C THR A 216 42.68 -29.71 -20.34
N SER A 217 43.21 -30.79 -20.91
CA SER A 217 44.51 -31.31 -20.51
C SER A 217 45.58 -30.41 -21.16
N VAL A 218 46.23 -29.58 -20.39
CA VAL A 218 47.45 -28.90 -20.82
C VAL A 218 48.52 -29.96 -20.89
N ASN A 219 48.91 -30.37 -22.12
CA ASN A 219 50.06 -31.19 -22.36
C ASN A 219 51.29 -30.40 -21.90
N GLN A 220 51.86 -30.78 -20.77
CA GLN A 220 53.22 -30.41 -20.42
C GLN A 220 54.15 -31.19 -21.36
N MET A 221 54.45 -30.66 -22.55
CA MET A 221 55.60 -31.04 -23.33
C MET A 221 56.84 -30.48 -22.61
N GLY A 222 57.51 -31.33 -21.90
CA GLY A 222 58.82 -31.05 -21.37
C GLY A 222 59.81 -30.85 -22.51
N SER A 223 60.24 -29.63 -22.73
CA SER A 223 61.40 -29.36 -23.59
C SER A 223 62.70 -29.75 -22.84
N GLY A 224 63.13 -30.95 -23.01
CA GLY A 224 64.52 -31.34 -22.67
C GLY A 224 65.48 -30.71 -23.66
N ILE A 225 66.12 -29.62 -23.27
CA ILE A 225 67.28 -29.08 -23.99
C ILE A 225 68.52 -29.87 -23.53
N GLY A 226 68.94 -30.82 -24.36
CA GLY A 226 70.21 -31.48 -24.20
C GLY A 226 71.39 -30.55 -24.48
N GLY A 227 72.11 -30.17 -23.40
CA GLY A 227 73.37 -29.47 -23.52
C GLY A 227 74.46 -30.38 -23.93
N ARG A 228 75.01 -30.17 -25.13
CA ARG A 228 76.23 -30.86 -25.68
C ARG A 228 77.44 -30.02 -25.25
N GLY A 229 78.29 -30.56 -24.34
CA GLY A 229 79.57 -29.97 -24.01
C GLY A 229 80.63 -30.22 -25.10
N PRO A 230 81.58 -29.28 -25.31
CA PRO A 230 82.67 -29.45 -26.22
C PRO A 230 83.81 -30.28 -25.59
N GLY A 231 84.27 -31.27 -26.29
CA GLY A 231 85.51 -31.89 -25.96
C GLY A 231 86.72 -31.14 -26.51
N VAL A 232 87.78 -31.14 -25.78
CA VAL A 232 89.17 -31.46 -26.09
C VAL A 232 89.92 -31.40 -24.76
#